data_758e6b8e77c25c17d3117ed396866079
#
_entry.id   758e6b8e77c25c17d3117ed396866079
#
_cell.length_a   1.000
_cell.length_b   1.000
_cell.length_c   1.000
_cell.angle_alpha   90.00
_cell.angle_beta   90.00
_cell.angle_gamma   90.00
#
_symmetry.space_group_name_H-M   'P 1'
#
loop_
_entity.id
_entity.type
_entity.pdbx_description
1 polymer ?
#
loop_
_entity_poly.entity_id
_entity_poly.type
_entity_poly.pdbx_seq_one_letter_code
_entity_poly.pdbx_strand_id
1 'polypeptide(L)'
;MEEKKKVYMYTRVSTAIQVDGYSLDAQKNRMRMFAEFNNYEIVGEYEDAGKSGKSVEGRPAFTQMIKDITEGKDDIAFVLVFKLSRFGRNAADVLSTLQIMQDFDVNLICVEDGIDSSKDSGKLMISVLSAVAEIERDNIRVQTMEGRTQWKSASVR
;
A
#
# COMPACT_ATOMS: atom_id res chain seq x y z
N MET A 1 20.24 13.81 22.41
CA MET A 1 19.10 12.90 22.24
C MET A 1 18.46 13.14 20.91
N GLU A 2 18.40 12.07 20.12
CA GLU A 2 17.76 12.17 18.84
C GLU A 2 16.25 12.17 19.02
N GLU A 3 15.60 13.07 18.31
CA GLU A 3 14.14 13.08 18.29
C GLU A 3 13.66 11.83 17.55
N LYS A 4 12.59 11.24 18.08
CA LYS A 4 11.96 10.13 17.38
C LYS A 4 11.32 10.61 16.11
N LYS A 5 11.51 9.87 15.04
CA LYS A 5 10.80 10.15 13.79
C LYS A 5 9.35 9.75 13.98
N LYS A 6 8.46 10.59 13.54
CA LYS A 6 7.03 10.34 13.62
C LYS A 6 6.57 9.50 12.45
N VAL A 7 5.73 8.53 12.73
CA VAL A 7 5.20 7.63 11.70
C VAL A 7 3.72 7.41 11.88
N TYR A 8 3.04 7.11 10.78
CA TYR A 8 1.68 6.60 10.81
C TYR A 8 1.73 5.09 10.63
N MET A 9 0.77 4.40 11.22
CA MET A 9 0.61 2.97 11.06
C MET A 9 -0.71 2.70 10.37
N TYR A 10 -0.66 1.97 9.27
CA TYR A 10 -1.86 1.63 8.52
C TYR A 10 -2.05 0.11 8.49
N THR A 11 -3.24 -0.34 8.81
CA THR A 11 -3.61 -1.75 8.74
C THR A 11 -4.89 -1.91 7.93
N ARG A 12 -4.94 -2.99 7.16
CA ARG A 12 -6.12 -3.36 6.41
C ARG A 12 -6.35 -4.85 6.61
N VAL A 13 -7.54 -5.21 7.04
CA VAL A 13 -7.89 -6.61 7.24
C VAL A 13 -9.01 -7.01 6.29
N SER A 14 -8.87 -8.22 5.76
CA SER A 14 -9.94 -8.85 5.01
C SER A 14 -10.88 -9.53 6.01
N THR A 15 -12.17 -9.37 5.81
CA THR A 15 -13.15 -10.01 6.67
C THR A 15 -13.23 -11.53 6.46
N ALA A 16 -12.74 -11.99 5.33
CA ALA A 16 -12.93 -13.38 4.96
C ALA A 16 -11.95 -14.32 5.65
N ILE A 17 -10.64 -14.06 5.55
CA ILE A 17 -9.63 -14.98 6.09
C ILE A 17 -8.34 -14.21 6.31
N GLN A 18 -7.61 -14.62 7.34
CA GLN A 18 -6.26 -14.13 7.59
C GLN A 18 -5.31 -14.90 6.69
N VAL A 19 -5.15 -14.43 5.47
CA VAL A 19 -4.43 -15.13 4.42
C VAL A 19 -2.95 -15.35 4.74
N ASP A 20 -2.37 -14.44 5.51
CA ASP A 20 -0.96 -14.49 5.88
C ASP A 20 -0.72 -15.18 7.21
N GLY A 21 -1.75 -15.75 7.82
CA GLY A 21 -1.60 -16.48 9.08
C GLY A 21 -1.42 -15.61 10.31
N TYR A 22 -1.49 -14.29 10.18
CA TYR A 22 -1.36 -13.37 11.30
C TYR A 22 -2.68 -12.69 11.58
N SER A 23 -3.07 -12.66 12.86
CA SER A 23 -4.22 -11.89 13.30
C SER A 23 -3.90 -10.40 13.16
N LEU A 24 -4.94 -9.57 13.18
CA LEU A 24 -4.76 -8.12 13.17
C LEU A 24 -3.89 -7.66 14.34
N ASP A 25 -4.14 -8.23 15.53
CA ASP A 25 -3.37 -7.87 16.71
C ASP A 25 -1.89 -8.25 16.56
N ALA A 26 -1.62 -9.42 15.99
CA ALA A 26 -0.25 -9.86 15.73
C ALA A 26 0.45 -8.94 14.74
N GLN A 27 -0.24 -8.53 13.68
CA GLN A 27 0.30 -7.57 12.72
C GLN A 27 0.63 -6.23 13.39
N LYS A 28 -0.30 -5.71 14.17
CA LYS A 28 -0.08 -4.45 14.89
C LYS A 28 1.08 -4.54 15.86
N ASN A 29 1.17 -5.64 16.59
CA ASN A 29 2.26 -5.83 17.55
C ASN A 29 3.63 -5.85 16.85
N ARG A 30 3.73 -6.54 15.71
CA ARG A 30 4.97 -6.56 14.95
C ARG A 30 5.35 -5.17 14.45
N MET A 31 4.38 -4.41 13.99
CA MET A 31 4.62 -3.05 13.51
C MET A 31 5.04 -2.12 14.65
N ARG A 32 4.41 -2.26 15.82
CA ARG A 32 4.78 -1.48 16.99
C ARG A 32 6.19 -1.82 17.49
N MET A 33 6.52 -3.10 17.50
CA MET A 33 7.88 -3.55 17.88
C MET A 33 8.92 -3.02 16.89
N PHE A 34 8.61 -3.03 15.61
CA PHE A 34 9.47 -2.47 14.58
C PHE A 34 9.71 -0.97 14.84
N ALA A 35 8.64 -0.23 15.11
CA ALA A 35 8.72 1.20 15.37
C ALA A 35 9.58 1.46 16.62
N GLU A 36 9.36 0.71 17.68
CA GLU A 36 10.11 0.85 18.91
C GLU A 36 11.60 0.53 18.70
N PHE A 37 11.88 -0.54 17.99
CA PHE A 37 13.25 -0.95 17.68
C PHE A 37 13.99 0.12 16.87
N ASN A 38 13.32 0.78 15.96
CA ASN A 38 13.91 1.81 15.11
C ASN A 38 13.79 3.22 15.69
N ASN A 39 13.30 3.35 16.91
CA ASN A 39 13.11 4.62 17.57
C ASN A 39 12.15 5.55 16.83
N TYR A 40 11.05 4.99 16.35
CA TYR A 40 9.97 5.73 15.72
C TYR A 40 8.82 5.92 16.69
N GLU A 41 8.12 7.04 16.57
CA GLU A 41 6.94 7.33 17.36
C GLU A 41 5.70 7.21 16.46
N ILE A 42 4.79 6.32 16.82
CA ILE A 42 3.53 6.16 16.09
C ILE A 42 2.57 7.24 16.57
N VAL A 43 2.33 8.24 15.74
CA VAL A 43 1.47 9.38 16.09
C VAL A 43 0.06 9.25 15.52
N GLY A 44 -0.20 8.23 14.72
CA GLY A 44 -1.53 7.96 14.19
C GLY A 44 -1.64 6.53 13.75
N GLU A 45 -2.79 5.92 14.02
CA GLU A 45 -3.12 4.57 13.57
C GLU A 45 -4.38 4.63 12.73
N TYR A 46 -4.31 4.05 11.55
CA TYR A 46 -5.42 4.02 10.60
C TYR A 46 -5.72 2.56 10.27
N GLU A 47 -6.98 2.20 10.32
CA GLU A 47 -7.39 0.83 10.10
C GLU A 47 -8.63 0.78 9.24
N ASP A 48 -8.57 -0.01 8.17
CA ASP A 48 -9.72 -0.30 7.33
C ASP A 48 -10.09 -1.76 7.45
N ALA A 49 -11.36 -2.02 7.67
CA ALA A 49 -11.89 -3.36 7.62
C ALA A 49 -12.19 -3.66 6.15
N GLY A 50 -11.46 -4.60 5.57
CA GLY A 50 -11.63 -4.95 4.17
C GLY A 50 -12.93 -5.67 3.95
N LYS A 51 -13.88 -5.01 3.33
CA LYS A 51 -15.10 -5.65 2.88
C LYS A 51 -14.88 -6.19 1.48
N SER A 52 -14.70 -7.49 1.38
CA SER A 52 -14.73 -8.27 0.16
C SER A 52 -14.26 -7.57 -1.13
N GLY A 53 -13.10 -6.95 -1.10
CA GLY A 53 -12.42 -6.46 -2.30
C GLY A 53 -13.19 -5.55 -3.24
N LYS A 54 -14.26 -4.97 -2.78
CA LYS A 54 -15.04 -4.07 -3.62
C LYS A 54 -14.50 -2.67 -3.51
N SER A 55 -14.14 -2.05 -4.46
CA SER A 55 -13.82 -0.66 -4.70
C SER A 55 -12.91 0.05 -3.69
N VAL A 56 -12.20 0.99 -4.22
CA VAL A 56 -11.33 1.92 -3.49
C VAL A 56 -12.10 2.68 -2.41
N GLU A 57 -13.40 2.82 -2.60
CA GLU A 57 -14.28 3.50 -1.66
C GLU A 57 -14.40 2.80 -0.30
N GLY A 58 -13.95 1.54 -0.22
CA GLY A 58 -13.91 0.81 1.03
C GLY A 58 -12.71 1.09 1.91
N ARG A 59 -11.98 2.17 1.69
CA ARG A 59 -10.77 2.51 2.46
C ARG A 59 -10.83 3.93 3.03
N PRO A 60 -11.84 4.23 3.87
CA PRO A 60 -11.97 5.58 4.42
C PRO A 60 -10.80 5.98 5.32
N ALA A 61 -10.24 5.05 6.09
CA ALA A 61 -9.09 5.35 6.94
C ALA A 61 -7.85 5.67 6.12
N PHE A 62 -7.62 4.93 5.05
CA PHE A 62 -6.51 5.19 4.14
C PHE A 62 -6.63 6.58 3.49
N THR A 63 -7.83 6.91 3.04
CA THR A 63 -8.11 8.22 2.44
C THR A 63 -7.86 9.34 3.45
N GLN A 64 -8.30 9.14 4.68
CA GLN A 64 -8.06 10.11 5.75
C GLN A 64 -6.56 10.26 6.04
N MET A 65 -5.83 9.15 6.06
CA MET A 65 -4.38 9.16 6.27
C MET A 65 -3.67 10.00 5.21
N ILE A 66 -4.00 9.77 3.94
CA ILE A 66 -3.41 10.53 2.84
C ILE A 66 -3.74 12.01 2.97
N LYS A 67 -4.97 12.33 3.34
CA LYS A 67 -5.38 13.72 3.59
C LYS A 67 -4.55 14.35 4.70
N ASP A 68 -4.36 13.63 5.80
CA ASP A 68 -3.57 14.12 6.94
C ASP A 68 -2.11 14.35 6.52
N ILE A 69 -1.56 13.48 5.67
CA ILE A 69 -0.21 13.64 5.13
C ILE A 69 -0.13 14.92 4.27
N THR A 70 -1.07 15.11 3.36
CA THR A 70 -1.04 16.26 2.45
C THR A 70 -1.27 17.57 3.18
N GLU A 71 -1.98 17.54 4.29
CA GLU A 71 -2.19 18.73 5.14
C GLU A 71 -1.03 18.98 6.10
N GLY A 72 -0.09 18.04 6.20
CA GLY A 72 1.06 18.16 7.09
C GLY A 72 0.69 18.14 8.56
N LYS A 73 -0.38 17.46 8.90
CA LYS A 73 -0.95 17.46 10.24
C LYS A 73 0.04 17.08 11.34
N ASP A 74 0.78 16.00 11.14
CA ASP A 74 1.71 15.47 12.15
C ASP A 74 3.17 15.51 11.70
N ASP A 75 3.44 15.95 10.48
CA ASP A 75 4.79 16.04 9.91
C ASP A 75 5.53 14.69 10.04
N ILE A 76 4.93 13.64 9.54
CA ILE A 76 5.49 12.30 9.66
C ILE A 76 6.60 12.04 8.64
N ALA A 77 7.48 11.10 8.96
CA ALA A 77 8.56 10.68 8.07
C ALA A 77 8.23 9.40 7.31
N PHE A 78 7.45 8.51 7.90
CA PHE A 78 7.14 7.20 7.33
C PHE A 78 5.70 6.79 7.57
N VAL A 79 5.19 5.96 6.64
CA VAL A 79 3.98 5.18 6.87
C VAL A 79 4.41 3.73 7.01
N LEU A 80 4.02 3.09 8.10
CA LEU A 80 4.30 1.67 8.33
C LEU A 80 3.10 0.84 7.90
N VAL A 81 3.33 -0.20 7.11
CA VAL A 81 2.33 -1.21 6.79
C VAL A 81 2.93 -2.58 7.04
N PHE A 82 2.09 -3.58 7.27
CA PHE A 82 2.57 -4.92 7.53
C PHE A 82 3.19 -5.53 6.28
N LYS A 83 2.46 -5.51 5.18
CA LYS A 83 2.91 -5.99 3.87
C LYS A 83 2.49 -5.02 2.79
N LEU A 84 3.20 -5.02 1.68
CA LEU A 84 2.87 -4.18 0.54
C LEU A 84 1.44 -4.43 0.05
N SER A 85 0.98 -5.67 0.10
CA SER A 85 -0.39 -6.05 -0.29
C SER A 85 -1.47 -5.41 0.58
N ARG A 86 -1.11 -4.91 1.74
CA ARG A 86 -2.03 -4.19 2.63
C ARG A 86 -2.05 -2.69 2.34
N PHE A 87 -1.07 -2.20 1.58
CA PHE A 87 -0.98 -0.78 1.25
C PHE A 87 -1.81 -0.42 0.02
N GLY A 88 -1.79 -1.26 -1.00
CA GLY A 88 -2.53 -1.01 -2.23
C GLY A 88 -3.05 -2.29 -2.85
N ARG A 89 -3.99 -2.15 -3.78
CA ARG A 89 -4.66 -3.29 -4.41
C ARG A 89 -3.88 -3.85 -5.59
N ASN A 90 -3.12 -2.98 -6.24
CA ASN A 90 -2.31 -3.34 -7.39
C ASN A 90 -1.12 -2.39 -7.47
N ALA A 91 -0.21 -2.67 -8.39
CA ALA A 91 1.02 -1.89 -8.52
C ALA A 91 0.76 -0.43 -8.85
N ALA A 92 -0.23 -0.15 -9.69
CA ALA A 92 -0.56 1.22 -10.07
C ALA A 92 -1.08 2.03 -8.88
N ASP A 93 -1.91 1.42 -8.03
CA ASP A 93 -2.44 2.06 -6.83
C ASP A 93 -1.32 2.37 -5.84
N VAL A 94 -0.45 1.39 -5.59
CA VAL A 94 0.71 1.58 -4.70
C VAL A 94 1.61 2.69 -5.23
N LEU A 95 1.91 2.66 -6.53
CA LEU A 95 2.82 3.62 -7.15
C LEU A 95 2.28 5.05 -7.06
N SER A 96 1.00 5.26 -7.38
CA SER A 96 0.42 6.59 -7.32
C SER A 96 0.38 7.14 -5.89
N THR A 97 0.11 6.29 -4.91
CA THR A 97 0.12 6.69 -3.51
C THR A 97 1.54 7.05 -3.06
N LEU A 98 2.54 6.24 -3.46
CA LEU A 98 3.94 6.54 -3.15
C LEU A 98 4.38 7.88 -3.72
N GLN A 99 3.93 8.21 -4.93
CA GLN A 99 4.25 9.49 -5.55
C GLN A 99 3.68 10.65 -4.74
N ILE A 100 2.44 10.53 -4.27
CA ILE A 100 1.85 11.55 -3.40
C ILE A 100 2.66 11.68 -2.11
N MET A 101 3.00 10.56 -1.48
CA MET A 101 3.77 10.58 -0.24
C MET A 101 5.14 11.21 -0.43
N GLN A 102 5.82 10.92 -1.54
CA GLN A 102 7.14 11.49 -1.82
C GLN A 102 7.09 13.00 -2.01
N ASP A 103 6.00 13.51 -2.56
CA ASP A 103 5.80 14.95 -2.69
C ASP A 103 5.79 15.65 -1.33
N PHE A 104 5.48 14.92 -0.27
CA PHE A 104 5.45 15.43 1.09
C PHE A 104 6.58 14.87 1.96
N ASP A 105 7.60 14.31 1.33
CA ASP A 105 8.79 13.73 1.99
C ASP A 105 8.43 12.60 2.96
N VAL A 106 7.40 11.83 2.65
CA VAL A 106 6.98 10.67 3.43
C VAL A 106 7.33 9.41 2.68
N ASN A 107 7.95 8.46 3.35
CA ASN A 107 8.35 7.19 2.77
C ASN A 107 7.52 6.03 3.34
N LEU A 108 7.53 4.91 2.63
CA LEU A 108 6.78 3.72 3.01
C LEU A 108 7.73 2.66 3.56
N ILE A 109 7.34 2.05 4.66
CA ILE A 109 8.04 0.88 5.19
C ILE A 109 7.04 -0.27 5.29
N CYS A 110 7.38 -1.39 4.63
CA CYS A 110 6.62 -2.63 4.72
C CYS A 110 7.38 -3.56 5.66
N VAL A 111 6.86 -3.71 6.87
CA VAL A 111 7.60 -4.34 7.97
C VAL A 111 7.94 -5.80 7.67
N GLU A 112 6.96 -6.59 7.20
CA GLU A 112 7.18 -8.01 6.93
C GLU A 112 8.01 -8.24 5.67
N ASP A 113 7.84 -7.39 4.67
CA ASP A 113 8.58 -7.50 3.41
C ASP A 113 10.00 -6.94 3.49
N GLY A 114 10.30 -6.20 4.55
CA GLY A 114 11.61 -5.59 4.71
C GLY A 114 11.89 -4.47 3.71
N ILE A 115 10.86 -3.79 3.26
CA ILE A 115 10.96 -2.75 2.23
C ILE A 115 10.90 -1.38 2.88
N ASP A 116 11.81 -0.50 2.46
CA ASP A 116 11.84 0.90 2.91
C ASP A 116 12.08 1.77 1.67
N SER A 117 11.10 2.56 1.28
CA SER A 117 11.16 3.35 0.05
C SER A 117 12.19 4.47 0.12
N SER A 118 12.73 4.79 1.29
CA SER A 118 13.79 5.79 1.42
C SER A 118 15.18 5.22 1.07
N LYS A 119 15.30 3.91 0.93
CA LYS A 119 16.56 3.22 0.64
C LYS A 119 16.64 2.77 -0.81
N ASP A 120 17.82 2.36 -1.24
CA ASP A 120 18.05 1.90 -2.62
C ASP A 120 17.15 0.71 -2.98
N SER A 121 16.94 -0.21 -2.04
CA SER A 121 16.02 -1.33 -2.25
C SER A 121 14.60 -0.86 -2.54
N GLY A 122 14.17 0.22 -1.88
CA GLY A 122 12.87 0.81 -2.11
C GLY A 122 12.76 1.47 -3.47
N LYS A 123 13.83 2.11 -3.94
CA LYS A 123 13.87 2.71 -5.27
C LYS A 123 13.77 1.63 -6.34
N LEU A 124 14.43 0.50 -6.13
CA LEU A 124 14.32 -0.64 -7.02
C LEU A 124 12.89 -1.18 -7.03
N MET A 125 12.27 -1.25 -5.86
CA MET A 125 10.87 -1.66 -5.75
C MET A 125 9.95 -0.74 -6.56
N ILE A 126 10.16 0.56 -6.50
CA ILE A 126 9.36 1.52 -7.26
C ILE A 126 9.51 1.27 -8.76
N SER A 127 10.74 0.99 -9.22
CA SER A 127 11.00 0.66 -10.62
C SER A 127 10.25 -0.61 -11.04
N VAL A 128 10.29 -1.64 -10.19
CA VAL A 128 9.57 -2.89 -10.45
C VAL A 128 8.05 -2.65 -10.47
N LEU A 129 7.54 -1.88 -9.52
CA LEU A 129 6.12 -1.54 -9.48
C LEU A 129 5.68 -0.78 -10.72
N SER A 130 6.53 0.13 -11.22
CA SER A 130 6.24 0.87 -12.44
C SER A 130 6.09 -0.08 -13.63
N ALA A 131 7.00 -1.05 -13.74
CA ALA A 131 6.94 -2.05 -14.80
C ALA A 131 5.70 -2.94 -14.67
N VAL A 132 5.39 -3.38 -13.45
CA VAL A 132 4.21 -4.21 -13.19
C VAL A 132 2.93 -3.42 -13.50
N ALA A 133 2.88 -2.16 -13.13
CA ALA A 133 1.73 -1.30 -13.42
C ALA A 133 1.49 -1.16 -14.92
N GLU A 134 2.56 -1.04 -15.71
CA GLU A 134 2.46 -1.02 -17.17
C GLU A 134 1.90 -2.34 -17.70
N ILE A 135 2.41 -3.46 -17.20
CA ILE A 135 1.94 -4.78 -17.61
C ILE A 135 0.45 -4.94 -17.26
N GLU A 136 0.04 -4.51 -16.09
CA GLU A 136 -1.36 -4.56 -15.67
C GLU A 136 -2.26 -3.78 -16.63
N ARG A 137 -1.84 -2.57 -17.02
CA ARG A 137 -2.59 -1.76 -17.97
C ARG A 137 -2.65 -2.41 -19.36
N ASP A 138 -1.53 -2.94 -19.81
CA ASP A 138 -1.44 -3.63 -21.09
C ASP A 138 -2.31 -4.89 -21.10
N ASN A 139 -2.28 -5.65 -20.02
CA ASN A 139 -3.11 -6.85 -19.90
C ASN A 139 -4.59 -6.53 -19.95
N ILE A 140 -5.03 -5.47 -19.29
CA ILE A 140 -6.42 -5.04 -19.35
C ILE A 140 -6.81 -4.69 -20.79
N ARG A 141 -5.92 -3.98 -21.48
CA ARG A 141 -6.15 -3.58 -22.87
C ARG A 141 -6.22 -4.80 -23.79
N VAL A 142 -5.27 -5.71 -23.65
CA VAL A 142 -5.20 -6.94 -24.45
C VAL A 142 -6.42 -7.81 -24.19
N GLN A 143 -6.80 -7.99 -22.94
CA GLN A 143 -7.98 -8.78 -22.61
C GLN A 143 -9.26 -8.23 -23.26
N THR A 144 -9.39 -6.92 -23.26
CA THR A 144 -10.52 -6.27 -23.92
C THR A 144 -10.53 -6.54 -25.42
N MET A 145 -9.37 -6.41 -26.05
CA MET A 145 -9.23 -6.64 -27.49
C MET A 145 -9.41 -8.12 -27.83
N GLU A 146 -8.84 -9.01 -27.07
CA GLU A 146 -9.00 -10.45 -27.28
C GLU A 146 -10.44 -10.90 -27.10
N GLY A 147 -11.14 -10.34 -26.13
CA GLY A 147 -12.55 -10.62 -25.93
C GLY A 147 -13.36 -10.25 -27.16
N ARG A 148 -13.10 -9.09 -27.74
CA ARG A 148 -13.77 -8.66 -28.95
C ARG A 148 -13.42 -9.55 -30.16
N THR A 149 -12.14 -9.89 -30.28
CA THR A 149 -11.67 -10.74 -31.37
C THR A 149 -12.26 -12.14 -31.27
N GLN A 150 -12.25 -12.72 -30.10
CA GLN A 150 -12.84 -14.04 -29.88
C GLN A 150 -14.33 -14.04 -30.18
N TRP A 151 -15.02 -12.99 -29.76
CA TRP A 151 -16.45 -12.88 -30.01
C TRP A 151 -16.74 -12.82 -31.52
N LYS A 152 -15.98 -12.02 -32.26
CA LYS A 152 -16.11 -11.92 -33.70
C LYS A 152 -15.82 -13.26 -34.39
N SER A 153 -14.77 -13.93 -33.97
CA SER A 153 -14.40 -15.23 -34.51
C SER A 153 -15.51 -16.24 -34.28
N ALA A 154 -16.07 -16.27 -33.08
CA ALA A 154 -17.17 -17.17 -32.75
C ALA A 154 -18.42 -16.87 -33.61
N SER A 155 -18.70 -15.60 -33.89
CA SER A 155 -19.85 -15.23 -34.69
C SER A 155 -19.65 -15.49 -36.18
N VAL A 156 -18.41 -15.51 -36.64
CA VAL A 156 -18.09 -15.77 -38.05
C VAL A 156 -18.07 -17.27 -38.35
N ARG A 157 -17.78 -18.07 -37.33
CA ARG A 157 -17.77 -19.53 -37.47
C ARG A 157 -19.15 -20.10 -37.27
#